data_931fb59708db2e9fab5f54c14e964fb8
#
_entry.id   931fb59708db2e9fab5f54c14e964fb8
#
_cell.length_a   1.000
_cell.length_b   1.000
_cell.length_c   1.000
_cell.angle_alpha   90.00
_cell.angle_beta   90.00
_cell.angle_gamma   90.00
#
_symmetry.space_group_name_H-M   'P 1'
#
loop_
_entity.id
_entity.type
_entity.pdbx_description
1 polymer ?
#
loop_
_entity_poly.entity_id
_entity_poly.type
_entity_poly.pdbx_seq_one_letter_code
_entity_poly.pdbx_strand_id
1 'polypeptide(L)'
;VWLAPDLAEARLRQRTEPQYPAEALAAHRAGDVVLEVVVGADGSIASTRVVAGDPLLATAASDAVRTWRYEPYRVQGRPAEFQTDVTLKFALPE
;
A
#
# COMPACT_ATOMS: atom_id res chain seq x y z
N VAL A 1 11.91 1.47 11.74
CA VAL A 1 12.56 0.34 11.05
C VAL A 1 12.06 0.27 9.62
N TRP A 2 12.96 0.11 8.68
CA TRP A 2 12.63 -0.09 7.27
C TRP A 2 12.66 -1.57 6.96
N LEU A 3 11.63 -2.08 6.29
CA LEU A 3 11.61 -3.44 5.76
C LEU A 3 11.59 -3.39 4.24
N ALA A 4 12.37 -4.23 3.60
CA ALA A 4 12.32 -4.37 2.16
C ALA A 4 10.91 -4.82 1.74
N PRO A 5 10.44 -4.38 0.55
CA PRO A 5 9.06 -4.68 0.13
C PRO A 5 8.70 -6.17 0.15
N ASP A 6 9.61 -7.05 -0.24
CA ASP A 6 9.35 -8.50 -0.22
C ASP A 6 9.20 -9.04 1.20
N LEU A 7 9.99 -8.54 2.14
CA LEU A 7 9.89 -8.96 3.54
C LEU A 7 8.59 -8.46 4.18
N ALA A 8 8.20 -7.23 3.85
CA ALA A 8 6.94 -6.67 4.34
C ALA A 8 5.74 -7.42 3.75
N GLU A 9 5.78 -7.74 2.45
CA GLU A 9 4.69 -8.47 1.81
C GLU A 9 4.47 -9.85 2.45
N ALA A 10 5.53 -10.50 2.89
CA ALA A 10 5.43 -11.78 3.59
C ALA A 10 4.64 -11.67 4.90
N ARG A 11 4.55 -10.47 5.47
CA ARG A 11 3.82 -10.22 6.72
C ARG A 11 2.40 -9.69 6.49
N LEU A 12 1.99 -9.55 5.23
CA LEU A 12 0.67 -9.03 4.89
C LEU A 12 -0.39 -10.07 5.22
N ARG A 13 -1.37 -9.71 6.06
CA ARG A 13 -2.43 -10.60 6.54
C ARG A 13 -3.77 -10.34 5.88
N GLN A 14 -4.08 -9.08 5.62
CA GLN A 14 -5.32 -8.69 4.98
C GLN A 14 -5.01 -7.67 3.91
N ARG A 15 -5.48 -7.94 2.69
CA ARG A 15 -5.27 -7.09 1.55
C ARG A 15 -6.60 -6.79 0.88
N THR A 16 -6.84 -5.52 0.58
CA THR A 16 -7.98 -5.09 -0.21
C THR A 16 -7.46 -4.59 -1.56
N GLU A 17 -8.02 -5.08 -2.64
CA GLU A 17 -7.65 -4.59 -3.96
C GLU A 17 -8.23 -3.19 -4.18
N PRO A 18 -7.47 -2.28 -4.80
CA PRO A 18 -7.98 -0.95 -5.08
C PRO A 18 -9.04 -1.00 -6.17
N GLN A 19 -10.05 -0.13 -6.04
CA GLN A 19 -11.04 0.05 -7.10
C GLN A 19 -10.47 0.96 -8.17
N TYR A 20 -10.72 0.61 -9.42
CA TYR A 20 -10.29 1.46 -10.52
C TYR A 20 -11.22 2.69 -10.59
N PRO A 21 -10.70 3.91 -10.42
CA PRO A 21 -11.55 5.10 -10.46
C PRO A 21 -12.19 5.29 -11.83
N ALA A 22 -13.46 5.68 -11.82
CA ALA A 22 -14.19 5.90 -13.08
C ALA A 22 -13.52 6.97 -13.94
N GLU A 23 -13.00 8.02 -13.32
CA GLU A 23 -12.30 9.08 -14.04
C GLU A 23 -11.02 8.57 -14.72
N ALA A 24 -10.30 7.69 -14.04
CA ALA A 24 -9.09 7.10 -14.61
C ALA A 24 -9.43 6.15 -15.76
N LEU A 25 -10.49 5.37 -15.64
CA LEU A 25 -10.97 4.52 -16.73
C LEU A 25 -11.35 5.35 -17.95
N ALA A 26 -12.10 6.42 -17.74
CA ALA A 26 -12.54 7.29 -18.82
C ALA A 26 -11.35 7.96 -19.53
N ALA A 27 -10.31 8.29 -18.78
CA ALA A 27 -9.10 8.93 -19.32
C ALA A 27 -8.04 7.92 -19.79
N HIS A 28 -8.35 6.62 -19.73
CA HIS A 28 -7.42 5.55 -20.12
C HIS A 28 -6.09 5.63 -19.35
N ARG A 29 -6.17 5.95 -18.06
CA ARG A 29 -4.99 6.02 -17.20
C ARG A 29 -4.70 4.65 -16.61
N ALA A 30 -3.45 4.25 -16.68
CA ALA A 30 -2.97 2.98 -16.15
C ALA A 30 -1.54 3.17 -15.66
N GLY A 31 -1.02 2.18 -14.96
CA GLY A 31 0.36 2.19 -14.50
C GLY A 31 0.49 1.82 -13.04
N ASP A 32 1.70 1.96 -12.53
CA ASP A 32 2.02 1.61 -11.16
C ASP A 32 1.91 2.83 -10.26
N VAL A 33 1.40 2.59 -9.04
CA VAL A 33 1.43 3.58 -7.97
C VAL A 33 2.32 3.04 -6.87
N VAL A 34 3.31 3.83 -6.46
CA VAL A 34 4.21 3.47 -5.37
C VAL A 34 3.85 4.31 -4.16
N LEU A 35 3.60 3.63 -3.06
CA LEU A 35 3.28 4.27 -1.78
C LEU A 35 4.34 3.93 -0.75
N GLU A 36 4.74 4.95 0.02
CA GLU A 36 5.50 4.73 1.24
C GLU A 36 4.50 4.53 2.37
N VAL A 37 4.62 3.44 3.08
CA VAL A 37 3.64 3.02 4.09
C VAL A 37 4.33 2.88 5.43
N VAL A 38 3.73 3.47 6.47
CA VAL A 38 4.14 3.24 7.84
C VAL A 38 3.11 2.33 8.49
N VAL A 39 3.57 1.17 8.96
CA VAL A 39 2.73 0.19 9.63
C VAL A 39 2.93 0.32 11.12
N GLY A 40 1.83 0.51 11.85
CA GLY A 40 1.89 0.67 13.29
C GLY A 40 2.29 -0.60 14.02
N ALA A 41 2.59 -0.47 15.29
CA ALA A 41 3.01 -1.59 16.12
C ALA A 41 1.96 -2.70 16.19
N ASP A 42 0.68 -2.37 15.99
CA ASP A 42 -0.42 -3.34 15.98
C ASP A 42 -0.69 -3.96 14.60
N GLY A 43 0.07 -3.58 13.59
CA GLY A 43 -0.11 -4.09 12.22
C GLY A 43 -1.08 -3.28 11.38
N SER A 44 -1.75 -2.28 11.93
CA SER A 44 -2.62 -1.40 11.14
C SER A 44 -1.79 -0.33 10.43
N ILE A 45 -2.36 0.28 9.40
CA ILE A 45 -1.67 1.29 8.61
C ILE A 45 -1.73 2.64 9.35
N ALA A 46 -0.57 3.15 9.75
CA ALA A 46 -0.49 4.43 10.44
C ALA A 46 -0.52 5.59 9.46
N SER A 47 0.18 5.47 8.33
CA SER A 47 0.18 6.52 7.30
C SER A 47 0.57 5.97 5.94
N THR A 48 0.17 6.69 4.90
CA THR A 48 0.57 6.41 3.52
C THR A 48 1.01 7.71 2.86
N ARG A 49 2.00 7.62 1.97
CA ARG A 49 2.45 8.76 1.18
C ARG A 49 2.71 8.29 -0.25
N VAL A 50 2.16 9.02 -1.21
CA VAL A 50 2.37 8.70 -2.62
C VAL A 50 3.78 9.14 -3.01
N VAL A 51 4.58 8.19 -3.49
CA VAL A 51 5.93 8.44 -3.96
C VAL A 51 5.95 8.63 -5.47
N ALA A 52 5.17 7.85 -6.19
CA ALA A 52 5.08 7.92 -7.65
C ALA A 52 3.74 7.37 -8.11
N GLY A 53 3.26 7.87 -9.23
CA GLY A 53 2.05 7.37 -9.87
C GLY A 53 1.11 8.49 -10.31
N ASP A 54 0.14 8.13 -11.13
CA ASP A 54 -0.86 9.06 -11.64
C ASP A 54 -1.78 9.52 -10.49
N PRO A 55 -2.04 10.83 -10.34
CA PRO A 55 -2.90 11.33 -9.26
C PRO A 55 -4.29 10.71 -9.24
N LEU A 56 -4.86 10.39 -10.40
CA LEU A 56 -6.18 9.75 -10.47
C LEU A 56 -6.17 8.33 -9.88
N LEU A 57 -5.05 7.64 -10.00
CA LEU A 57 -4.89 6.28 -9.46
C LEU A 57 -4.41 6.30 -8.02
N ALA A 58 -3.63 7.30 -7.65
CA ALA A 58 -2.98 7.36 -6.34
C ALA A 58 -3.98 7.40 -5.19
N THR A 59 -5.09 8.12 -5.34
CA THR A 59 -6.12 8.20 -4.31
C THR A 59 -6.74 6.82 -4.05
N ALA A 60 -7.08 6.11 -5.12
CA ALA A 60 -7.65 4.76 -4.99
C ALA A 60 -6.65 3.79 -4.35
N ALA A 61 -5.38 3.89 -4.73
CA ALA A 61 -4.34 3.05 -4.15
C ALA A 61 -4.17 3.31 -2.66
N SER A 62 -4.13 4.57 -2.27
CA SER A 62 -3.98 4.98 -0.87
C SER A 62 -5.18 4.51 -0.04
N ASP A 63 -6.40 4.69 -0.55
CA ASP A 63 -7.61 4.27 0.15
C ASP A 63 -7.63 2.76 0.38
N ALA A 64 -7.21 1.98 -0.60
CA ALA A 64 -7.15 0.52 -0.47
C ALA A 64 -6.13 0.10 0.59
N VAL A 65 -4.93 0.68 0.53
CA VAL A 65 -3.84 0.31 1.44
C VAL A 65 -4.17 0.65 2.89
N ARG A 66 -4.93 1.69 3.13
CA ARG A 66 -5.34 2.06 4.50
C ARG A 66 -6.13 0.97 5.21
N THR A 67 -6.77 0.09 4.47
CA THR A 67 -7.54 -1.01 5.05
C THR A 67 -6.73 -2.30 5.20
N TRP A 68 -5.49 -2.30 4.71
CA TRP A 68 -4.63 -3.46 4.82
C TRP A 68 -4.22 -3.68 6.27
N ARG A 69 -3.88 -4.95 6.57
CA ARG A 69 -3.38 -5.33 7.89
C ARG A 69 -2.16 -6.21 7.72
N TYR A 70 -1.15 -5.91 8.51
CA TYR A 70 0.09 -6.67 8.55
C TYR A 70 0.20 -7.41 9.88
N GLU A 71 0.99 -8.48 9.89
CA GLU A 71 1.38 -9.10 11.15
C GLU A 71 2.31 -8.13 11.88
N PRO A 72 2.08 -7.87 13.19
CA PRO A 72 2.94 -6.97 13.94
C PRO A 72 4.40 -7.38 13.85
N TYR A 73 5.26 -6.41 13.58
CA TYR A 73 6.70 -6.62 13.56
C TYR A 73 7.23 -6.50 14.97
N ARG A 74 8.14 -7.38 15.34
CA ARG A 74 8.68 -7.38 16.70
C ARG A 74 10.18 -7.17 16.66
N VAL A 75 10.65 -6.30 17.57
CA VAL A 75 12.05 -6.08 17.81
C VAL A 75 12.32 -6.47 19.26
N GLN A 76 13.15 -7.48 19.47
CA GLN A 76 13.43 -8.01 20.81
C GLN A 76 12.14 -8.37 21.56
N GLY A 77 11.20 -8.98 20.87
CA GLY A 77 9.93 -9.42 21.45
C GLY A 77 8.87 -8.35 21.62
N ARG A 78 9.14 -7.09 21.28
CA ARG A 78 8.22 -5.98 21.43
C ARG A 78 7.67 -5.53 20.09
N PRO A 79 6.36 -5.29 19.99
CA PRO A 79 5.79 -4.75 18.74
C PRO A 79 6.44 -3.42 18.39
N ALA A 80 6.76 -3.23 17.11
CA ALA A 80 7.40 -2.02 16.63
C ALA A 80 6.79 -1.60 15.30
N GLU A 81 6.81 -0.30 15.04
CA GLU A 81 6.45 0.23 13.73
C GLU A 81 7.51 -0.15 12.72
N PHE A 82 7.07 -0.31 11.47
CA PHE A 82 8.01 -0.41 10.37
C PHE A 82 7.49 0.37 9.17
N GLN A 83 8.41 0.67 8.26
CA GLN A 83 8.15 1.42 7.05
C GLN A 83 8.55 0.56 5.86
N THR A 84 7.76 0.64 4.80
CA THR A 84 8.07 -0.08 3.56
C THR A 84 7.45 0.64 2.38
N ASP A 85 7.80 0.21 1.17
CA ASP A 85 7.16 0.67 -0.05
C ASP A 85 6.23 -0.41 -0.57
N VAL A 86 5.09 0.03 -1.11
CA VAL A 86 4.11 -0.85 -1.73
C VAL A 86 3.85 -0.35 -3.14
N THR A 87 3.89 -1.25 -4.12
CA THR A 87 3.58 -0.93 -5.50
C THR A 87 2.27 -1.60 -5.88
N LEU A 88 1.31 -0.80 -6.34
CA LEU A 88 0.03 -1.28 -6.83
C LEU A 88 -0.05 -1.04 -8.33
N LYS A 89 -0.44 -2.08 -9.07
CA LYS A 89 -0.55 -2.00 -10.53
C LYS A 89 -2.00 -1.81 -10.95
N PHE A 90 -2.21 -0.81 -11.78
CA PHE A 90 -3.51 -0.56 -12.38
C PHE A 90 -3.40 -0.85 -13.88
N ALA A 91 -4.14 -1.86 -14.34
CA ALA A 91 -4.18 -2.24 -15.75
C ALA A 91 -5.58 -2.00 -16.28
N LEU A 92 -5.68 -1.40 -17.45
CA LEU A 92 -6.98 -1.19 -18.09
C LEU A 92 -7.59 -2.54 -18.46
N PRO A 93 -8.92 -2.69 -18.29
CA PRO A 93 -9.61 -3.90 -18.73
C PRO A 93 -9.55 -4.00 -20.25
N GLU A 94 -9.43 -5.21 -20.74
CA GLU A 94 -9.41 -5.49 -22.17
C GLU A 94 -10.81 -5.51 -22.76
#